data_5560d093d532287b8243e3abb02a5f2f
#
_entry.id   5560d093d532287b8243e3abb02a5f2f
#
_cell.length_a   1.000
_cell.length_b   1.000
_cell.length_c   1.000
_cell.angle_alpha   90.00
_cell.angle_beta   90.00
_cell.angle_gamma   90.00
#
_symmetry.space_group_name_H-M   'P 1'
#
loop_
_entity.id
_entity.type
_entity.pdbx_description
1 polymer ?
#
loop_
_entity_poly.entity_id
_entity_poly.type
_entity_poly.pdbx_seq_one_letter_code
_entity_poly.pdbx_strand_id
1 'polypeptide(L)'
;MPNLPTHLFIAQSALNEIKDNSIRQHEAFYLLGSTAPDIKALSKTPREQSHFVELNSFKNIGDGSKYLLEQNPYIKSVTGIHKAFWSGYISHLILDETWVINMYRTKFANAVGDTNHDYLQIM
;
A
#
# COMPACT_ATOMS: atom_id res chain seq x y z
N MET A 1 -6.25 -4.01 -8.54
CA MET A 1 -5.19 -4.00 -7.51
C MET A 1 -3.88 -4.51 -8.07
N PRO A 2 -2.78 -3.82 -7.85
CA PRO A 2 -1.49 -4.37 -8.23
C PRO A 2 -1.22 -5.68 -7.47
N ASN A 3 -0.64 -6.64 -8.16
CA ASN A 3 -0.27 -7.89 -7.53
C ASN A 3 1.08 -7.76 -6.82
N LEU A 4 1.49 -8.82 -6.10
CA LEU A 4 2.72 -8.81 -5.34
C LEU A 4 3.96 -8.47 -6.18
N PRO A 5 4.19 -9.09 -7.37
CA PRO A 5 5.32 -8.70 -8.19
C PRO A 5 5.33 -7.23 -8.58
N THR A 6 4.16 -6.65 -8.85
CA THR A 6 4.04 -5.23 -9.20
C THR A 6 4.43 -4.36 -8.01
N HIS A 7 3.96 -4.70 -6.81
CA HIS A 7 4.36 -3.97 -5.60
C HIS A 7 5.87 -4.00 -5.38
N LEU A 8 6.48 -5.16 -5.55
CA LEU A 8 7.93 -5.30 -5.42
C LEU A 8 8.68 -4.48 -6.47
N PHE A 9 8.21 -4.54 -7.72
CA PHE A 9 8.84 -3.80 -8.81
C PHE A 9 8.78 -2.29 -8.56
N ILE A 10 7.61 -1.78 -8.23
CA ILE A 10 7.42 -0.35 -7.98
C ILE A 10 8.20 0.09 -6.74
N ALA A 11 8.19 -0.71 -5.69
CA ALA A 11 8.94 -0.39 -4.48
C ALA A 11 10.43 -0.31 -4.77
N GLN A 12 10.96 -1.26 -5.53
CA GLN A 12 12.37 -1.28 -5.90
C GLN A 12 12.73 -0.09 -6.79
N SER A 13 11.86 0.25 -7.74
CA SER A 13 12.06 1.41 -8.59
C SER A 13 12.04 2.71 -7.79
N ALA A 14 11.10 2.82 -6.85
CA ALA A 14 11.00 4.00 -5.98
C ALA A 14 12.22 4.16 -5.08
N LEU A 15 12.85 3.05 -4.69
CA LEU A 15 14.03 3.09 -3.84
C LEU A 15 15.16 3.91 -4.47
N ASN A 16 15.28 3.89 -5.79
CA ASN A 16 16.29 4.66 -6.50
C ASN A 16 16.04 6.17 -6.39
N GLU A 17 14.82 6.57 -6.12
CA GLU A 17 14.43 7.97 -5.97
C GLU A 17 14.44 8.42 -4.50
N ILE A 18 14.55 7.49 -3.56
CA ILE A 18 14.57 7.81 -2.13
C ILE A 18 15.95 8.36 -1.76
N LYS A 19 15.94 9.56 -1.19
CA LYS A 19 17.18 10.23 -0.78
C LYS A 19 17.63 9.86 0.62
N ASP A 20 16.76 9.25 1.41
CA ASP A 20 17.06 8.88 2.79
C ASP A 20 17.93 7.62 2.80
N ASN A 21 19.19 7.80 3.23
CA ASN A 21 20.16 6.71 3.26
C ASN A 21 19.76 5.59 4.23
N SER A 22 19.06 5.90 5.31
CA SER A 22 18.65 4.87 6.26
C SER A 22 17.68 3.88 5.65
N ILE A 23 16.82 4.34 4.75
CA ILE A 23 15.91 3.46 4.02
C ILE A 23 16.69 2.62 3.01
N ARG A 24 17.59 3.26 2.24
CA ARG A 24 18.38 2.57 1.22
C ARG A 24 19.31 1.53 1.81
N GLN A 25 19.89 1.80 2.97
CA GLN A 25 20.76 0.85 3.66
C GLN A 25 20.00 -0.38 4.16
N HIS A 26 18.69 -0.29 4.31
CA HIS A 26 17.84 -1.38 4.79
C HIS A 26 16.83 -1.80 3.74
N GLU A 27 17.30 -1.95 2.50
CA GLU A 27 16.46 -2.28 1.34
C GLU A 27 15.60 -3.51 1.58
N ALA A 28 16.15 -4.55 2.18
CA ALA A 28 15.40 -5.78 2.44
C ALA A 28 14.18 -5.53 3.33
N PHE A 29 14.33 -4.69 4.35
CA PHE A 29 13.22 -4.35 5.24
C PHE A 29 12.20 -3.44 4.55
N TYR A 30 12.66 -2.55 3.68
CA TYR A 30 11.78 -1.73 2.87
C TYR A 30 10.93 -2.62 1.94
N LEU A 31 11.54 -3.56 1.24
CA LEU A 31 10.83 -4.46 0.35
C LEU A 31 9.89 -5.39 1.12
N LEU A 32 10.30 -5.86 2.31
CA LEU A 32 9.42 -6.64 3.17
C LEU A 32 8.19 -5.83 3.57
N GLY A 33 8.39 -4.58 3.96
CA GLY A 33 7.29 -3.69 4.29
C GLY A 33 6.32 -3.51 3.11
N SER A 34 6.86 -3.39 1.89
CA SER A 34 6.04 -3.19 0.71
C SER A 34 5.14 -4.40 0.39
N THR A 35 5.43 -5.57 0.96
CA THR A 35 4.63 -6.77 0.75
C THR A 35 3.74 -7.11 1.94
N ALA A 36 4.04 -6.56 3.11
CA ALA A 36 3.38 -6.93 4.36
C ALA A 36 1.85 -6.75 4.34
N PRO A 37 1.28 -5.69 3.74
CA PRO A 37 -0.17 -5.56 3.71
C PRO A 37 -0.89 -6.71 3.00
N ASP A 38 -0.22 -7.40 2.10
CA ASP A 38 -0.80 -8.52 1.36
C ASP A 38 -0.59 -9.87 2.04
N ILE A 39 -0.04 -9.88 3.24
CA ILE A 39 0.22 -11.14 3.95
C ILE A 39 -1.07 -11.90 4.27
N LYS A 40 -2.22 -11.27 4.18
CA LYS A 40 -3.51 -11.92 4.33
C LYS A 40 -3.68 -13.09 3.37
N ALA A 41 -3.00 -13.06 2.23
CA ALA A 41 -3.02 -14.17 1.29
C ALA A 41 -2.47 -15.44 1.91
N LEU A 42 -1.60 -15.30 2.91
CA LEU A 42 -0.99 -16.43 3.62
C LEU A 42 -1.69 -16.70 4.96
N SER A 43 -2.15 -15.64 5.65
CA SER A 43 -2.71 -15.74 7.00
C SER A 43 -4.22 -15.73 7.04
N LYS A 44 -4.89 -15.44 5.91
CA LYS A 44 -6.34 -15.28 5.80
C LYS A 44 -6.88 -14.15 6.69
N THR A 45 -6.05 -13.17 6.99
CA THR A 45 -6.43 -11.98 7.74
C THR A 45 -7.32 -11.09 6.85
N PRO A 46 -8.42 -10.53 7.38
CA PRO A 46 -9.24 -9.60 6.62
C PRO A 46 -8.42 -8.41 6.11
N ARG A 47 -8.72 -7.96 4.89
CA ARG A 47 -7.96 -6.90 4.24
C ARG A 47 -7.91 -5.61 5.07
N GLU A 48 -8.99 -5.26 5.74
CA GLU A 48 -9.09 -4.04 6.53
C GLU A 48 -8.06 -4.00 7.66
N GLN A 49 -7.67 -5.16 8.17
CA GLN A 49 -6.68 -5.24 9.25
C GLN A 49 -5.27 -4.92 8.78
N SER A 50 -4.99 -5.10 7.49
CA SER A 50 -3.66 -4.82 6.95
C SER A 50 -3.60 -3.54 6.12
N HIS A 51 -4.71 -3.16 5.48
CA HIS A 51 -4.77 -1.97 4.61
C HIS A 51 -5.47 -0.79 5.27
N PHE A 52 -6.16 -1.00 6.40
CA PHE A 52 -6.77 0.01 7.27
C PHE A 52 -8.00 0.71 6.71
N VAL A 53 -8.20 0.68 5.39
CA VAL A 53 -9.45 1.15 4.78
C VAL A 53 -9.86 0.16 3.70
N GLU A 54 -11.16 0.07 3.45
CA GLU A 54 -11.67 -0.72 2.35
C GLU A 54 -11.42 0.00 1.03
N LEU A 55 -11.18 -0.79 -0.05
CA LEU A 55 -10.85 -0.23 -1.35
C LEU A 55 -11.92 0.68 -1.93
N ASN A 56 -13.17 0.49 -1.52
CA ASN A 56 -14.28 1.29 -2.03
C ASN A 56 -14.66 2.45 -1.12
N SER A 57 -14.07 2.58 0.05
CA SER A 57 -14.45 3.59 1.04
C SER A 57 -13.52 4.79 1.12
N PHE A 58 -12.26 4.66 0.72
CA PHE A 58 -11.36 5.80 0.75
C PHE A 58 -11.66 6.77 -0.40
N LYS A 59 -11.38 8.04 -0.18
CA LYS A 59 -11.68 9.11 -1.13
C LYS A 59 -10.45 9.69 -1.78
N ASN A 60 -9.34 9.73 -1.07
CA ASN A 60 -8.11 10.36 -1.55
C ASN A 60 -6.94 9.41 -1.40
N ILE A 61 -5.96 9.55 -2.29
CA ILE A 61 -4.70 8.82 -2.17
C ILE A 61 -4.03 9.29 -0.87
N GLY A 62 -3.64 8.32 -0.05
CA GLY A 62 -3.03 8.59 1.25
C GLY A 62 -3.95 8.36 2.43
N ASP A 63 -5.24 8.11 2.21
CA ASP A 63 -6.20 7.91 3.31
C ASP A 63 -5.81 6.72 4.20
N GLY A 64 -5.38 5.60 3.62
CA GLY A 64 -4.94 4.44 4.39
C GLY A 64 -3.70 4.73 5.20
N SER A 65 -2.73 5.42 4.60
CA SER A 65 -1.50 5.80 5.30
C SER A 65 -1.78 6.77 6.43
N LYS A 66 -2.69 7.72 6.21
CA LYS A 66 -3.09 8.67 7.24
C LYS A 66 -3.72 7.94 8.42
N TYR A 67 -4.63 7.02 8.15
CA TYR A 67 -5.27 6.22 9.19
C TYR A 67 -4.24 5.40 9.96
N LEU A 68 -3.32 4.75 9.24
CA LEU A 68 -2.24 3.99 9.86
C LEU A 68 -1.46 4.83 10.86
N LEU A 69 -1.06 6.04 10.45
CA LEU A 69 -0.27 6.92 11.30
C LEU A 69 -1.08 7.47 12.47
N GLU A 70 -2.36 7.72 12.29
CA GLU A 70 -3.24 8.17 13.36
C GLU A 70 -3.42 7.10 14.43
N GLN A 71 -3.56 5.83 14.02
CA GLN A 71 -3.74 4.72 14.95
C GLN A 71 -2.42 4.28 15.59
N ASN A 72 -1.30 4.58 14.96
CA ASN A 72 0.03 4.14 15.39
C ASN A 72 1.02 5.30 15.30
N PRO A 73 0.87 6.33 16.17
CA PRO A 73 1.70 7.54 16.07
C PRO A 73 3.20 7.27 16.18
N TYR A 74 3.60 6.19 16.86
CA TYR A 74 5.01 5.85 17.04
C TYR A 74 5.74 5.66 15.71
N ILE A 75 5.02 5.33 14.64
CA ILE A 75 5.62 5.10 13.32
C ILE A 75 6.37 6.33 12.82
N LYS A 76 5.90 7.52 13.17
CA LYS A 76 6.53 8.77 12.75
C LYS A 76 7.91 8.98 13.33
N SER A 77 8.25 8.29 14.43
CA SER A 77 9.51 8.48 15.14
C SER A 77 10.46 7.30 15.03
N VAL A 78 10.09 6.25 14.30
CA VAL A 78 10.97 5.09 14.14
C VAL A 78 12.18 5.42 13.27
N THR A 79 13.27 4.67 13.45
CA THR A 79 14.52 4.84 12.71
C THR A 79 15.03 3.48 12.23
N GLY A 80 16.09 3.50 11.41
CA GLY A 80 16.77 2.29 10.98
C GLY A 80 15.88 1.32 10.22
N ILE A 81 15.94 0.04 10.60
CA ILE A 81 15.16 -1.01 9.93
C ILE A 81 13.66 -0.79 10.05
N HIS A 82 13.21 -0.24 11.17
CA HIS A 82 11.79 0.04 11.38
C HIS A 82 11.30 1.13 10.44
N LYS A 83 12.11 2.16 10.25
CA LYS A 83 11.77 3.23 9.30
C LYS A 83 11.67 2.68 7.87
N ALA A 84 12.62 1.84 7.48
CA ALA A 84 12.60 1.22 6.16
C ALA A 84 11.36 0.36 5.97
N PHE A 85 11.03 -0.48 6.95
CA PHE A 85 9.85 -1.35 6.89
C PHE A 85 8.56 -0.54 6.72
N TRP A 86 8.35 0.46 7.59
CA TRP A 86 7.12 1.24 7.53
C TRP A 86 7.04 2.13 6.29
N SER A 87 8.18 2.57 5.77
CA SER A 87 8.21 3.30 4.49
C SER A 87 7.73 2.40 3.35
N GLY A 88 8.15 1.15 3.34
CA GLY A 88 7.66 0.18 2.36
C GLY A 88 6.18 -0.10 2.52
N TYR A 89 5.71 -0.24 3.75
CA TYR A 89 4.30 -0.47 4.04
C TYR A 89 3.43 0.68 3.51
N ILE A 90 3.83 1.90 3.79
CA ILE A 90 3.12 3.09 3.32
C ILE A 90 3.14 3.16 1.79
N SER A 91 4.26 2.82 1.18
CA SER A 91 4.38 2.76 -0.28
C SER A 91 3.35 1.81 -0.89
N HIS A 92 3.16 0.63 -0.27
CA HIS A 92 2.15 -0.33 -0.71
C HIS A 92 0.74 0.27 -0.67
N LEU A 93 0.40 0.90 0.45
CA LEU A 93 -0.94 1.48 0.61
C LEU A 93 -1.20 2.57 -0.42
N ILE A 94 -0.21 3.43 -0.65
CA ILE A 94 -0.33 4.51 -1.62
C ILE A 94 -0.50 3.96 -3.04
N LEU A 95 0.25 2.92 -3.40
CA LEU A 95 0.14 2.32 -4.73
C LEU A 95 -1.25 1.71 -4.95
N ASP A 96 -1.76 0.99 -3.95
CA ASP A 96 -3.11 0.43 -4.05
C ASP A 96 -4.16 1.51 -4.26
N GLU A 97 -4.07 2.59 -3.50
CA GLU A 97 -5.03 3.68 -3.57
C GLU A 97 -4.90 4.44 -4.89
N THR A 98 -3.67 4.63 -5.35
CA THR A 98 -3.42 5.25 -6.66
C THR A 98 -4.04 4.42 -7.77
N TRP A 99 -3.87 3.10 -7.71
CA TRP A 99 -4.47 2.20 -8.69
C TRP A 99 -5.99 2.31 -8.70
N VAL A 100 -6.62 2.27 -7.52
CA VAL A 100 -8.08 2.32 -7.43
C VAL A 100 -8.62 3.65 -7.96
N ILE A 101 -8.02 4.75 -7.54
CA ILE A 101 -8.52 6.09 -7.93
C ILE A 101 -8.25 6.37 -9.41
N ASN A 102 -7.02 6.15 -9.87
CA ASN A 102 -6.63 6.59 -11.21
C ASN A 102 -6.92 5.57 -12.30
N MET A 103 -7.01 4.30 -11.94
CA MET A 103 -7.21 3.25 -12.93
C MET A 103 -8.59 2.63 -12.82
N TYR A 104 -8.91 2.06 -11.66
CA TYR A 104 -10.14 1.31 -11.54
C TYR A 104 -11.37 2.21 -11.61
N ARG A 105 -11.46 3.19 -10.72
CA ARG A 105 -12.65 4.06 -10.66
C ARG A 105 -12.85 4.87 -11.93
N THR A 106 -11.75 5.35 -12.49
CA THR A 106 -11.81 6.23 -13.66
C THR A 106 -12.03 5.46 -14.95
N LYS A 107 -11.31 4.33 -15.12
CA LYS A 107 -11.25 3.65 -16.41
C LYS A 107 -12.12 2.40 -16.49
N PHE A 108 -12.38 1.73 -15.38
CA PHE A 108 -13.14 0.48 -15.35
C PHE A 108 -14.52 0.65 -14.74
N ALA A 109 -14.61 1.22 -13.54
CA ALA A 109 -15.89 1.37 -12.87
C ALA A 109 -16.84 2.25 -13.66
N ASN A 110 -16.34 3.35 -14.22
CA ASN A 110 -17.14 4.25 -15.03
C ASN A 110 -17.54 3.59 -16.36
N ALA A 111 -16.64 2.80 -16.94
CA ALA A 111 -16.90 2.17 -18.24
C ALA A 111 -17.97 1.09 -18.14
N VAL A 112 -18.02 0.34 -17.04
CA VAL A 112 -19.03 -0.70 -16.83
C VAL A 112 -20.27 -0.17 -16.13
N GLY A 113 -20.23 1.09 -15.67
CA GLY A 113 -21.37 1.72 -15.00
C GLY A 113 -21.71 1.05 -13.70
N ASP A 114 -20.73 0.55 -12.97
CA ASP A 114 -20.99 -0.35 -11.88
C ASP A 114 -20.27 0.02 -10.59
N THR A 115 -20.95 -0.26 -9.49
CA THR A 115 -20.42 -0.20 -8.14
C THR A 115 -20.18 -1.62 -7.60
N ASN A 116 -19.96 -2.59 -8.47
CA ASN A 116 -19.79 -3.98 -8.10
C ASN A 116 -18.47 -4.17 -7.36
N HIS A 117 -18.57 -4.44 -6.08
CA HIS A 117 -17.40 -4.63 -5.21
C HIS A 117 -16.57 -5.86 -5.57
N ASP A 118 -17.14 -6.82 -6.27
CA ASP A 118 -16.44 -8.05 -6.63
C ASP A 118 -15.23 -7.77 -7.52
N TYR A 119 -15.32 -6.76 -8.40
CA TYR A 119 -14.19 -6.39 -9.23
C TYR A 119 -13.00 -5.89 -8.41
N LEU A 120 -13.28 -5.14 -7.34
CA LEU A 120 -12.22 -4.64 -6.47
C LEU A 120 -11.54 -5.76 -5.72
N GLN A 121 -12.25 -6.82 -5.40
CA GLN A 121 -11.70 -7.97 -4.68
C GLN A 121 -10.86 -8.88 -5.57
N ILE A 122 -11.24 -9.01 -6.84
CA ILE A 122 -10.52 -9.83 -7.80
C ILE A 122 -9.18 -9.19 -8.17
N MET A 123 -9.17 -7.89 -8.28
CA MET A 123 -7.97 -7.15 -8.63
C MET A 123 -7.02 -7.03 -7.45
#